data_005f2f21558657ca2e8e13cf0a6fc08e
#
_entry.id   005f2f21558657ca2e8e13cf0a6fc08e
#
_cell.length_a   1.000
_cell.length_b   1.000
_cell.length_c   1.000
_cell.angle_alpha   90.00
_cell.angle_beta   90.00
_cell.angle_gamma   90.00
#
_symmetry.space_group_name_H-M   'P 1'
#
loop_
_entity.id
_entity.type
_entity.pdbx_description
1 polymer ?
#
loop_
_entity_poly.entity_id
_entity_poly.type
_entity_poly.pdbx_seq_one_letter_code
_entity_poly.pdbx_strand_id
1 'polypeptide(L)'
;QVTSPSHPDPTAWYNNSNPIFNWELASDITGVNILADHSPSTNPGTVSDGRFSTYNYKEVKDGSWYFHLRLRNAGGWGDITHFSFNIDTIPPTDLKLILMDRLDLTAPEVAFTVTATDTASGVDRYEISIDNSSSTVWFDNVDHRFVTSRLKPGPHTLLVKVYDKAGNNLAGSMDFSIVSLPAPKIIDYPREIATDKTITLRGEALAETLVILRFKHP
;
A
#
# COMPACT_ATOMS: atom_id res chain seq x y z
N GLN A 1 -11.82 -15.92 29.51
CA GLN A 1 -11.54 -15.56 28.12
C GLN A 1 -10.17 -14.87 28.04
N VAL A 2 -9.36 -15.19 26.99
CA VAL A 2 -8.10 -14.50 26.70
C VAL A 2 -8.40 -13.35 25.73
N THR A 3 -7.77 -12.21 25.95
CA THR A 3 -7.80 -11.04 25.07
C THR A 3 -6.39 -10.52 24.85
N SER A 4 -6.16 -9.82 23.74
CA SER A 4 -4.88 -9.15 23.48
C SER A 4 -5.11 -7.69 23.10
N PRO A 5 -4.73 -6.72 23.94
CA PRO A 5 -4.86 -5.31 23.61
C PRO A 5 -3.89 -4.85 22.51
N SER A 6 -2.79 -5.57 22.32
CA SER A 6 -1.79 -5.30 21.29
C SER A 6 -2.08 -6.01 19.96
N HIS A 7 -2.82 -7.13 19.98
CA HIS A 7 -3.19 -7.97 18.84
C HIS A 7 -4.68 -8.35 18.97
N PRO A 8 -5.59 -7.37 18.91
CA PRO A 8 -7.01 -7.60 19.26
C PRO A 8 -7.76 -8.51 18.27
N ASP A 9 -7.38 -8.50 17.00
CA ASP A 9 -7.95 -9.40 15.98
C ASP A 9 -6.99 -10.57 15.74
N PRO A 10 -7.38 -11.82 16.11
CA PRO A 10 -6.52 -12.99 15.96
C PRO A 10 -6.23 -13.38 14.50
N THR A 11 -6.90 -12.76 13.53
CA THR A 11 -6.71 -13.02 12.10
C THR A 11 -5.86 -11.95 11.41
N ALA A 12 -5.69 -10.78 12.02
CA ALA A 12 -4.91 -9.68 11.48
C ALA A 12 -3.41 -9.86 11.75
N TRP A 13 -2.60 -9.21 10.91
CA TRP A 13 -1.16 -9.09 11.07
C TRP A 13 -0.79 -7.79 11.77
N TYR A 14 0.26 -7.81 12.59
CA TYR A 14 0.70 -6.65 13.37
C TYR A 14 2.22 -6.47 13.26
N ASN A 15 2.66 -5.24 13.14
CA ASN A 15 4.09 -4.88 13.16
C ASN A 15 4.65 -4.68 14.58
N ASN A 16 3.99 -5.26 15.56
CA ASN A 16 4.37 -5.20 16.96
C ASN A 16 4.85 -6.56 17.44
N SER A 17 6.17 -6.71 17.69
CA SER A 17 6.80 -7.93 18.18
C SER A 17 6.63 -8.17 19.67
N ASN A 18 5.84 -7.36 20.39
CA ASN A 18 5.65 -7.46 21.83
C ASN A 18 4.18 -7.73 22.20
N PRO A 19 3.63 -8.92 21.91
CA PRO A 19 2.24 -9.23 22.19
C PRO A 19 1.95 -9.26 23.70
N ILE A 20 0.83 -8.66 24.07
CA ILE A 20 0.30 -8.60 25.43
C ILE A 20 -0.97 -9.42 25.49
N PHE A 21 -1.08 -10.33 26.46
CA PHE A 21 -2.27 -11.13 26.70
C PHE A 21 -2.81 -10.86 28.09
N ASN A 22 -4.14 -10.76 28.18
CA ASN A 22 -4.87 -10.57 29.44
C ASN A 22 -5.93 -11.66 29.57
N TRP A 23 -6.20 -12.09 30.82
CA TRP A 23 -7.27 -13.02 31.17
C TRP A 23 -7.79 -12.75 32.58
N GLU A 24 -8.99 -13.20 32.81
CA GLU A 24 -9.58 -13.10 34.18
C GLU A 24 -9.05 -14.20 35.09
N LEU A 25 -8.78 -13.84 36.36
CA LEU A 25 -8.44 -14.75 37.43
C LEU A 25 -9.57 -14.78 38.47
N ALA A 26 -10.33 -15.84 38.49
CA ALA A 26 -11.23 -16.12 39.62
C ALA A 26 -10.45 -16.26 40.93
N SER A 27 -11.09 -16.00 42.03
CA SER A 27 -10.45 -16.00 43.38
C SER A 27 -9.86 -17.36 43.79
N ASP A 28 -10.41 -18.45 43.27
CA ASP A 28 -10.01 -19.83 43.53
C ASP A 28 -8.82 -20.31 42.68
N ILE A 29 -8.39 -19.51 41.67
CA ILE A 29 -7.24 -19.86 40.81
C ILE A 29 -5.95 -19.76 41.60
N THR A 30 -5.21 -20.85 41.65
CA THR A 30 -3.95 -21.03 42.40
C THR A 30 -2.70 -21.12 41.53
N GLY A 31 -2.88 -21.30 40.21
CA GLY A 31 -1.78 -21.39 39.26
C GLY A 31 -2.18 -21.11 37.84
N VAL A 32 -1.23 -20.59 37.08
CA VAL A 32 -1.33 -20.30 35.66
C VAL A 32 -0.19 -21.02 34.97
N ASN A 33 -0.44 -21.60 33.83
CA ASN A 33 0.60 -22.05 32.91
C ASN A 33 0.35 -21.47 31.54
N ILE A 34 1.38 -20.88 30.92
CA ILE A 34 1.32 -20.27 29.61
C ILE A 34 2.42 -20.78 28.68
N LEU A 35 2.14 -20.81 27.40
CA LEU A 35 3.10 -21.13 26.35
C LEU A 35 2.71 -20.36 25.08
N ALA A 36 3.70 -19.98 24.28
CA ALA A 36 3.46 -19.50 22.91
C ALA A 36 4.33 -20.31 21.95
N ASP A 37 3.71 -20.87 20.92
CA ASP A 37 4.39 -21.62 19.86
C ASP A 37 3.63 -21.55 18.51
N HIS A 38 4.05 -22.33 17.54
CA HIS A 38 3.45 -22.35 16.19
C HIS A 38 2.37 -23.44 16.01
N SER A 39 1.99 -24.15 17.04
CA SER A 39 0.97 -25.21 16.98
C SER A 39 -0.37 -24.74 17.55
N PRO A 40 -1.49 -24.93 16.85
CA PRO A 40 -2.79 -24.41 17.28
C PRO A 40 -3.37 -25.13 18.52
N SER A 41 -2.80 -26.26 18.94
CA SER A 41 -3.39 -27.14 19.95
C SER A 41 -2.41 -27.60 21.02
N THR A 42 -1.28 -26.94 21.20
CA THR A 42 -0.30 -27.34 22.20
C THR A 42 -0.86 -27.25 23.62
N ASN A 43 -0.58 -28.29 24.39
CA ASN A 43 -0.83 -28.28 25.83
C ASN A 43 0.38 -27.70 26.55
N PRO A 44 0.25 -26.55 27.24
CA PRO A 44 1.37 -25.93 27.95
C PRO A 44 1.89 -26.78 29.13
N GLY A 45 1.15 -27.82 29.51
CA GLY A 45 1.57 -28.74 30.57
C GLY A 45 0.90 -28.48 31.93
N THR A 46 1.57 -28.91 33.01
CA THR A 46 1.04 -28.87 34.37
C THR A 46 2.01 -28.26 35.36
N VAL A 47 3.03 -27.54 34.92
CA VAL A 47 3.94 -26.76 35.76
C VAL A 47 3.41 -25.32 35.84
N SER A 48 3.21 -24.82 37.07
CA SER A 48 2.69 -23.47 37.26
C SER A 48 3.80 -22.43 37.10
N ASP A 49 3.55 -21.42 36.27
CA ASP A 49 4.42 -20.24 36.12
C ASP A 49 4.13 -19.16 37.18
N GLY A 50 3.16 -19.40 38.05
CA GLY A 50 2.77 -18.46 39.11
C GLY A 50 1.28 -18.13 39.08
N ARG A 51 0.89 -16.98 39.67
CA ARG A 51 -0.48 -16.46 39.68
C ARG A 51 -0.48 -15.03 39.18
N PHE A 52 -0.88 -14.83 37.93
CA PHE A 52 -0.93 -13.53 37.25
C PHE A 52 -2.05 -13.53 36.18
N SER A 53 -2.52 -12.37 35.79
CA SER A 53 -3.64 -12.17 34.85
C SER A 53 -3.25 -11.46 33.54
N THR A 54 -1.97 -11.19 33.38
CA THR A 54 -1.42 -10.56 32.18
C THR A 54 -0.01 -11.07 31.92
N TYR A 55 0.36 -11.19 30.65
CA TYR A 55 1.72 -11.48 30.26
C TYR A 55 2.10 -10.70 29.01
N ASN A 56 3.33 -10.20 28.96
CA ASN A 56 3.88 -9.45 27.83
C ASN A 56 5.12 -10.18 27.33
N TYR A 57 4.99 -10.83 26.19
CA TYR A 57 6.13 -11.37 25.46
C TYR A 57 6.97 -10.22 24.88
N LYS A 58 8.26 -10.46 24.68
CA LYS A 58 9.20 -9.50 24.12
C LYS A 58 9.91 -10.10 22.92
N GLU A 59 10.05 -9.29 21.87
CA GLU A 59 10.85 -9.63 20.70
C GLU A 59 10.47 -10.99 20.07
N VAL A 60 9.16 -11.25 20.01
CA VAL A 60 8.64 -12.44 19.34
C VAL A 60 8.94 -12.31 17.84
N LYS A 61 9.44 -13.36 17.23
CA LYS A 61 9.78 -13.39 15.80
C LYS A 61 8.54 -13.31 14.92
N ASP A 62 8.73 -12.84 13.71
CA ASP A 62 7.68 -12.81 12.69
C ASP A 62 7.11 -14.20 12.40
N GLY A 63 5.82 -14.25 12.10
CA GLY A 63 5.10 -15.48 11.81
C GLY A 63 3.74 -15.57 12.49
N SER A 64 3.08 -16.71 12.27
CA SER A 64 1.82 -17.05 12.93
C SER A 64 2.09 -17.85 14.20
N TRP A 65 1.51 -17.42 15.28
CA TRP A 65 1.71 -17.92 16.63
C TRP A 65 0.40 -18.26 17.30
N TYR A 66 0.48 -19.10 18.33
CA TYR A 66 -0.64 -19.44 19.21
C TYR A 66 -0.19 -19.28 20.65
N PHE A 67 -0.94 -18.48 21.41
CA PHE A 67 -0.82 -18.38 22.85
C PHE A 67 -1.75 -19.42 23.51
N HIS A 68 -1.24 -20.17 24.47
CA HIS A 68 -1.93 -21.21 25.21
C HIS A 68 -1.96 -20.85 26.69
N LEU A 69 -3.15 -20.90 27.26
CA LEU A 69 -3.36 -20.62 28.69
C LEU A 69 -4.06 -21.81 29.34
N ARG A 70 -3.56 -22.23 30.50
CA ARG A 70 -4.21 -23.18 31.37
C ARG A 70 -4.23 -22.67 32.78
N LEU A 71 -5.36 -22.80 33.48
CA LEU A 71 -5.56 -22.33 34.83
C LEU A 71 -5.71 -23.51 35.77
N ARG A 72 -5.23 -23.38 37.01
CA ARG A 72 -5.32 -24.39 38.06
C ARG A 72 -6.04 -23.85 39.29
N ASN A 73 -6.91 -24.65 39.89
CA ASN A 73 -7.48 -24.42 41.22
C ASN A 73 -7.33 -25.67 42.10
N ALA A 74 -8.09 -25.77 43.23
CA ALA A 74 -8.03 -26.90 44.13
C ALA A 74 -8.49 -28.23 43.49
N GLY A 75 -9.33 -28.18 42.45
CA GLY A 75 -9.78 -29.35 41.65
C GLY A 75 -8.77 -29.83 40.62
N GLY A 76 -7.69 -29.07 40.38
CA GLY A 76 -6.65 -29.41 39.42
C GLY A 76 -6.54 -28.42 38.27
N TRP A 77 -5.92 -28.86 37.16
CA TRP A 77 -5.77 -28.07 35.93
C TRP A 77 -7.02 -28.16 35.07
N GLY A 78 -7.56 -26.99 34.66
CA GLY A 78 -8.70 -26.86 33.76
C GLY A 78 -8.36 -27.08 32.28
N ASP A 79 -9.32 -26.76 31.44
CA ASP A 79 -9.16 -26.78 29.97
C ASP A 79 -8.17 -25.76 29.48
N ILE A 80 -7.68 -25.96 28.25
CA ILE A 80 -6.71 -25.07 27.61
C ILE A 80 -7.46 -24.06 26.76
N THR A 81 -7.12 -22.78 26.90
CA THR A 81 -7.56 -21.73 25.99
C THR A 81 -6.44 -21.43 25.02
N HIS A 82 -6.79 -21.33 23.74
CA HIS A 82 -5.88 -20.98 22.65
C HIS A 82 -6.26 -19.62 22.06
N PHE A 83 -5.26 -18.81 21.72
CA PHE A 83 -5.45 -17.51 21.04
C PHE A 83 -4.39 -17.37 19.95
N SER A 84 -4.81 -17.23 18.67
CA SER A 84 -3.88 -17.00 17.55
C SER A 84 -3.50 -15.54 17.43
N PHE A 85 -2.29 -15.26 16.95
CA PHE A 85 -1.81 -13.93 16.65
C PHE A 85 -0.71 -13.99 15.57
N ASN A 86 -0.61 -12.93 14.76
CA ASN A 86 0.36 -12.90 13.67
C ASN A 86 1.22 -11.64 13.78
N ILE A 87 2.52 -11.81 13.59
CA ILE A 87 3.53 -10.74 13.65
C ILE A 87 4.28 -10.67 12.34
N ASP A 88 4.43 -9.46 11.82
CA ASP A 88 5.27 -9.15 10.69
C ASP A 88 5.86 -7.75 10.89
N THR A 89 7.16 -7.68 11.12
CA THR A 89 7.90 -6.43 11.34
C THR A 89 8.77 -6.04 10.16
N ILE A 90 8.74 -6.83 9.07
CA ILE A 90 9.58 -6.64 7.90
C ILE A 90 8.77 -5.93 6.81
N PRO A 91 9.23 -4.76 6.32
CA PRO A 91 8.57 -4.09 5.21
C PRO A 91 8.59 -4.91 3.92
N PRO A 92 7.64 -4.65 2.99
CA PRO A 92 7.70 -5.17 1.64
C PRO A 92 9.05 -4.90 0.97
N THR A 93 9.43 -5.78 0.05
CA THR A 93 10.69 -5.71 -0.71
C THR A 93 10.41 -5.67 -2.21
N ASP A 94 11.47 -5.52 -3.02
CA ASP A 94 11.44 -5.60 -4.49
C ASP A 94 10.39 -4.68 -5.15
N LEU A 95 10.18 -3.47 -4.59
CA LEU A 95 9.33 -2.48 -5.25
C LEU A 95 9.94 -2.12 -6.61
N LYS A 96 9.21 -2.46 -7.67
CA LYS A 96 9.59 -2.15 -9.07
C LYS A 96 8.55 -1.24 -9.69
N LEU A 97 9.04 -0.16 -10.28
CA LEU A 97 8.27 0.81 -11.04
C LEU A 97 8.81 0.77 -12.47
N ILE A 98 8.00 0.39 -13.43
CA ILE A 98 8.41 0.25 -14.83
C ILE A 98 7.43 1.05 -15.69
N LEU A 99 7.94 2.05 -16.40
CA LEU A 99 7.17 2.76 -17.41
C LEU A 99 6.86 1.79 -18.57
N MET A 100 5.59 1.62 -18.88
CA MET A 100 5.17 0.78 -20.00
C MET A 100 5.45 1.48 -21.33
N ASP A 101 5.83 0.69 -22.34
CA ASP A 101 6.05 1.19 -23.68
C ASP A 101 4.77 1.85 -24.23
N ARG A 102 4.94 2.99 -24.89
CA ARG A 102 3.87 3.76 -25.51
C ARG A 102 4.30 4.31 -26.87
N LEU A 103 3.45 4.17 -27.88
CA LEU A 103 3.70 4.67 -29.23
C LEU A 103 3.56 6.19 -29.31
N ASP A 104 2.64 6.75 -28.53
CA ASP A 104 2.41 8.20 -28.46
C ASP A 104 2.99 8.78 -27.16
N LEU A 105 4.12 9.47 -27.29
CA LEU A 105 4.78 10.14 -26.18
C LEU A 105 4.08 11.42 -25.73
N THR A 106 3.09 11.90 -26.50
CA THR A 106 2.28 13.08 -26.16
C THR A 106 0.97 12.70 -25.44
N ALA A 107 0.67 11.41 -25.33
CA ALA A 107 -0.52 10.93 -24.63
C ALA A 107 -0.51 11.40 -23.16
N PRO A 108 -1.59 12.02 -22.68
CA PRO A 108 -1.65 12.62 -21.35
C PRO A 108 -1.81 11.58 -20.22
N GLU A 109 -2.14 10.35 -20.53
CA GLU A 109 -2.26 9.23 -19.61
C GLU A 109 -1.09 8.28 -19.79
N VAL A 110 -0.47 7.88 -18.70
CA VAL A 110 0.74 7.05 -18.70
C VAL A 110 0.51 5.81 -17.85
N ALA A 111 0.89 4.66 -18.41
CA ALA A 111 0.78 3.38 -17.73
C ALA A 111 2.12 2.93 -17.15
N PHE A 112 2.07 2.33 -15.97
CA PHE A 112 3.21 1.74 -15.29
C PHE A 112 2.88 0.32 -14.86
N THR A 113 3.88 -0.54 -14.87
CA THR A 113 3.86 -1.77 -14.09
C THR A 113 4.42 -1.45 -12.70
N VAL A 114 3.64 -1.76 -11.65
CA VAL A 114 3.99 -1.54 -10.26
C VAL A 114 3.90 -2.87 -9.51
N THR A 115 5.01 -3.35 -8.99
CA THR A 115 5.06 -4.63 -8.26
C THR A 115 5.89 -4.49 -7.00
N ALA A 116 5.54 -5.26 -5.98
CA ALA A 116 6.36 -5.48 -4.78
C ALA A 116 6.09 -6.88 -4.25
N THR A 117 6.93 -7.35 -3.34
CA THR A 117 6.77 -8.64 -2.68
C THR A 117 6.81 -8.49 -1.17
N ASP A 118 5.98 -9.28 -0.50
CA ASP A 118 6.05 -9.50 0.93
C ASP A 118 5.73 -10.97 1.22
N THR A 119 6.60 -11.64 1.97
CA THR A 119 6.55 -13.11 2.15
C THR A 119 5.87 -13.53 3.45
N ALA A 120 5.65 -12.61 4.39
CA ALA A 120 5.03 -12.92 5.68
C ALA A 120 3.54 -12.56 5.67
N SER A 121 3.18 -11.30 5.76
CA SER A 121 1.79 -10.87 5.78
C SER A 121 1.20 -10.68 4.38
N GLY A 122 2.05 -10.46 3.39
CA GLY A 122 1.68 -10.17 2.00
C GLY A 122 1.38 -8.70 1.77
N VAL A 123 1.54 -8.25 0.52
CA VAL A 123 1.21 -6.88 0.11
C VAL A 123 -0.29 -6.61 0.31
N ASP A 124 -0.61 -5.47 0.90
CA ASP A 124 -1.98 -5.00 1.12
C ASP A 124 -2.40 -3.99 0.04
N ARG A 125 -1.71 -2.88 -0.05
CA ARG A 125 -2.06 -1.77 -0.94
C ARG A 125 -0.87 -0.90 -1.31
N TYR A 126 -1.10 -0.04 -2.29
CA TYR A 126 -0.19 1.02 -2.69
C TYR A 126 -0.84 2.39 -2.47
N GLU A 127 -0.04 3.36 -2.08
CA GLU A 127 -0.39 4.78 -2.11
C GLU A 127 0.45 5.45 -3.19
N ILE A 128 -0.21 6.01 -4.19
CA ILE A 128 0.44 6.56 -5.38
C ILE A 128 0.13 8.04 -5.51
N SER A 129 1.15 8.85 -5.75
CA SER A 129 1.00 10.27 -6.06
C SER A 129 1.87 10.67 -7.26
N ILE A 130 1.45 11.72 -7.96
CA ILE A 130 2.19 12.33 -9.05
C ILE A 130 2.53 13.77 -8.62
N ASP A 131 3.81 14.17 -8.79
CA ASP A 131 4.30 15.53 -8.53
C ASP A 131 3.96 16.05 -7.13
N ASN A 132 4.05 15.18 -6.12
CA ASN A 132 3.69 15.51 -4.72
C ASN A 132 2.21 15.92 -4.53
N SER A 133 1.32 15.55 -5.45
CA SER A 133 -0.12 15.69 -5.24
C SER A 133 -0.62 14.79 -4.11
N SER A 134 -1.91 14.90 -3.75
CA SER A 134 -2.53 13.97 -2.81
C SER A 134 -2.39 12.53 -3.30
N SER A 135 -2.00 11.63 -2.42
CA SER A 135 -1.90 10.21 -2.76
C SER A 135 -3.27 9.58 -2.97
N THR A 136 -3.32 8.63 -3.89
CA THR A 136 -4.49 7.79 -4.14
C THR A 136 -4.16 6.37 -3.71
N VAL A 137 -5.08 5.72 -2.99
CA VAL A 137 -4.94 4.29 -2.67
C VAL A 137 -5.23 3.47 -3.92
N TRP A 138 -4.32 2.58 -4.26
CA TRP A 138 -4.46 1.64 -5.36
C TRP A 138 -4.23 0.20 -4.87
N PHE A 139 -5.14 -0.69 -5.24
CA PHE A 139 -5.02 -2.13 -5.00
C PHE A 139 -4.62 -2.80 -6.31
N ASP A 140 -3.61 -3.64 -6.23
CA ASP A 140 -3.15 -4.39 -7.40
C ASP A 140 -4.22 -5.38 -7.87
N ASN A 141 -4.44 -5.43 -9.18
CA ASN A 141 -5.48 -6.22 -9.85
C ASN A 141 -4.89 -7.29 -10.78
N VAL A 142 -3.85 -7.99 -10.36
CA VAL A 142 -3.24 -9.13 -11.09
C VAL A 142 -2.42 -8.73 -12.32
N ASP A 143 -2.81 -7.71 -13.08
CA ASP A 143 -2.05 -7.22 -14.23
C ASP A 143 -0.95 -6.22 -13.86
N HIS A 144 -0.88 -5.85 -12.57
CA HIS A 144 0.11 -4.93 -11.99
C HIS A 144 0.15 -3.56 -12.69
N ARG A 145 -0.94 -3.19 -13.36
CA ARG A 145 -1.00 -2.02 -14.23
C ARG A 145 -1.68 -0.84 -13.54
N PHE A 146 -0.89 0.18 -13.26
CA PHE A 146 -1.39 1.49 -12.83
C PHE A 146 -1.41 2.47 -13.99
N VAL A 147 -2.48 3.26 -14.13
CA VAL A 147 -2.61 4.31 -15.16
C VAL A 147 -2.84 5.64 -14.47
N THR A 148 -2.08 6.67 -14.83
CA THR A 148 -2.25 8.01 -14.29
C THR A 148 -3.57 8.64 -14.77
N SER A 149 -4.08 9.61 -14.03
CA SER A 149 -5.01 10.59 -14.58
C SER A 149 -4.33 11.41 -15.69
N ARG A 150 -5.12 12.22 -16.41
CA ARG A 150 -4.59 13.09 -17.46
C ARG A 150 -3.64 14.14 -16.89
N LEU A 151 -2.41 14.14 -17.39
CA LEU A 151 -1.34 15.05 -16.99
C LEU A 151 -1.06 16.07 -18.07
N LYS A 152 -0.42 17.17 -17.71
CA LYS A 152 0.07 18.18 -18.67
C LYS A 152 1.37 17.71 -19.31
N PRO A 153 1.74 18.24 -20.49
CA PRO A 153 3.07 18.04 -21.04
C PRO A 153 4.16 18.59 -20.10
N GLY A 154 5.28 17.85 -19.98
CA GLY A 154 6.42 18.21 -19.15
C GLY A 154 6.98 17.03 -18.35
N PRO A 155 7.95 17.28 -17.50
CA PRO A 155 8.49 16.30 -16.55
C PRO A 155 7.52 16.04 -15.40
N HIS A 156 7.46 14.80 -14.93
CA HIS A 156 6.64 14.34 -13.82
C HIS A 156 7.41 13.33 -12.99
N THR A 157 7.03 13.20 -11.71
CA THR A 157 7.57 12.19 -10.81
C THR A 157 6.43 11.34 -10.26
N LEU A 158 6.49 10.03 -10.49
CA LEU A 158 5.65 9.03 -9.84
C LEU A 158 6.26 8.71 -8.48
N LEU A 159 5.48 8.85 -7.41
CA LEU A 159 5.83 8.41 -6.05
C LEU A 159 4.91 7.27 -5.67
N VAL A 160 5.49 6.17 -5.19
CA VAL A 160 4.75 4.98 -4.78
C VAL A 160 5.21 4.56 -3.40
N LYS A 161 4.25 4.30 -2.52
CA LYS A 161 4.46 3.71 -1.21
C LYS A 161 3.62 2.44 -1.11
N VAL A 162 4.27 1.30 -0.95
CA VAL A 162 3.62 0.00 -0.79
C VAL A 162 3.51 -0.35 0.69
N TYR A 163 2.38 -0.90 1.09
CA TYR A 163 2.13 -1.39 2.44
C TYR A 163 1.84 -2.90 2.43
N ASP A 164 2.33 -3.60 3.44
CA ASP A 164 1.89 -4.95 3.76
C ASP A 164 0.63 -4.94 4.66
N LYS A 165 0.12 -6.12 5.01
CA LYS A 165 -1.06 -6.27 5.86
C LYS A 165 -0.78 -5.99 7.34
N ALA A 166 0.48 -5.95 7.77
CA ALA A 166 0.88 -5.54 9.12
C ALA A 166 1.05 -4.02 9.25
N GLY A 167 1.06 -3.28 8.12
CA GLY A 167 1.21 -1.84 8.06
C GLY A 167 2.66 -1.36 7.91
N ASN A 168 3.63 -2.27 7.73
CA ASN A 168 4.98 -1.87 7.32
C ASN A 168 4.96 -1.35 5.89
N ASN A 169 5.98 -0.57 5.48
CA ASN A 169 5.94 0.04 4.16
C ASN A 169 7.33 0.27 3.56
N LEU A 170 7.36 0.33 2.23
CA LEU A 170 8.50 0.70 1.41
C LEU A 170 8.07 1.77 0.41
N ALA A 171 8.92 2.76 0.15
CA ALA A 171 8.65 3.81 -0.82
C ALA A 171 9.68 3.82 -1.95
N GLY A 172 9.24 4.23 -3.14
CA GLY A 172 10.08 4.43 -4.31
C GLY A 172 9.53 5.51 -5.22
N SER A 173 10.33 5.96 -6.18
CA SER A 173 9.93 6.98 -7.13
C SER A 173 10.52 6.71 -8.51
N MET A 174 9.85 7.25 -9.54
CA MET A 174 10.30 7.19 -10.93
C MET A 174 9.96 8.50 -11.65
N ASP A 175 10.94 9.09 -12.33
CA ASP A 175 10.73 10.23 -13.18
C ASP A 175 10.32 9.79 -14.59
N PHE A 176 9.40 10.55 -15.19
CA PHE A 176 8.93 10.35 -16.56
C PHE A 176 8.55 11.69 -17.19
N SER A 177 8.25 11.70 -18.47
CA SER A 177 7.85 12.95 -19.14
C SER A 177 6.79 12.71 -20.19
N ILE A 178 5.94 13.72 -20.40
CA ILE A 178 4.99 13.80 -21.48
C ILE A 178 5.49 14.85 -22.47
N VAL A 179 5.65 14.45 -23.74
CA VAL A 179 6.14 15.33 -24.77
C VAL A 179 5.04 16.32 -25.16
N SER A 180 5.39 17.60 -25.30
CA SER A 180 4.46 18.60 -25.79
C SER A 180 4.11 18.36 -27.27
N LEU A 181 2.84 18.56 -27.61
CA LEU A 181 2.45 18.63 -29.04
C LEU A 181 3.20 19.77 -29.73
N PRO A 182 3.70 19.56 -30.95
CA PRO A 182 4.30 20.64 -31.72
C PRO A 182 3.27 21.74 -31.96
N ALA A 183 3.71 23.00 -31.81
CA ALA A 183 2.85 24.15 -32.10
C ALA A 183 2.46 24.17 -33.60
N PRO A 184 1.22 24.52 -33.93
CA PRO A 184 0.84 24.77 -35.31
C PRO A 184 1.72 25.85 -35.94
N LYS A 185 2.09 25.67 -37.20
CA LYS A 185 2.87 26.64 -37.94
C LYS A 185 1.99 27.31 -39.01
N ILE A 186 1.98 28.63 -39.04
CA ILE A 186 1.43 29.37 -40.16
C ILE A 186 2.53 29.48 -41.23
N ILE A 187 2.29 28.92 -42.39
CA ILE A 187 3.25 28.87 -43.51
C ILE A 187 3.06 30.08 -44.43
N ASP A 188 1.78 30.46 -44.67
CA ASP A 188 1.45 31.56 -45.56
C ASP A 188 0.25 32.34 -45.04
N TYR A 189 0.34 33.67 -45.12
CA TYR A 189 -0.74 34.59 -44.77
C TYR A 189 -0.57 35.92 -45.51
N PRO A 190 -1.66 36.59 -45.89
CA PRO A 190 -1.59 37.88 -46.55
C PRO A 190 -1.11 38.95 -45.56
N ARG A 191 -0.13 39.76 -45.95
CA ARG A 191 0.40 40.89 -45.15
C ARG A 191 -0.51 42.12 -45.21
N GLU A 192 -1.30 42.25 -46.27
CA GLU A 192 -2.27 43.33 -46.47
C GLU A 192 -3.60 42.73 -46.87
N ILE A 193 -4.69 43.26 -46.36
CA ILE A 193 -6.04 42.79 -46.61
C ILE A 193 -6.86 43.97 -47.07
N ALA A 194 -7.37 43.89 -48.29
CA ALA A 194 -8.33 44.87 -48.76
C ALA A 194 -9.70 44.64 -48.10
N THR A 195 -10.45 45.72 -47.88
CA THR A 195 -11.84 45.67 -47.40
C THR A 195 -12.66 44.74 -48.30
N ASP A 196 -13.47 43.88 -47.68
CA ASP A 196 -14.35 42.90 -48.34
C ASP A 196 -13.67 41.67 -49.00
N LYS A 197 -12.41 41.37 -48.66
CA LYS A 197 -11.74 40.14 -49.10
C LYS A 197 -11.68 39.07 -48.02
N THR A 198 -11.80 37.81 -48.43
CA THR A 198 -11.60 36.64 -47.57
C THR A 198 -10.12 36.50 -47.24
N ILE A 199 -9.82 36.28 -45.95
CA ILE A 199 -8.48 35.96 -45.47
C ILE A 199 -8.25 34.47 -45.62
N THR A 200 -7.24 34.10 -46.40
CA THR A 200 -6.78 32.70 -46.48
C THR A 200 -5.48 32.55 -45.72
N LEU A 201 -5.45 31.62 -44.74
CA LEU A 201 -4.28 31.24 -44.01
C LEU A 201 -3.92 29.81 -44.39
N ARG A 202 -2.64 29.53 -44.61
CA ARG A 202 -2.11 28.18 -44.80
C ARG A 202 -1.20 27.85 -43.64
N GLY A 203 -1.36 26.65 -43.09
CA GLY A 203 -0.57 26.19 -41.98
C GLY A 203 -0.48 24.69 -41.92
N GLU A 204 0.39 24.21 -41.03
CA GLU A 204 0.55 22.82 -40.67
C GLU A 204 0.23 22.64 -39.18
N ALA A 205 -0.50 21.61 -38.86
CA ALA A 205 -0.80 21.18 -37.50
C ALA A 205 -0.79 19.65 -37.44
N LEU A 206 -0.70 19.10 -36.25
CA LEU A 206 -0.86 17.68 -36.06
C LEU A 206 -2.30 17.27 -36.44
N ALA A 207 -2.46 16.11 -37.11
CA ALA A 207 -3.77 15.60 -37.47
C ALA A 207 -4.69 15.51 -36.24
N GLU A 208 -5.99 15.73 -36.44
CA GLU A 208 -7.03 15.64 -35.39
C GLU A 208 -6.86 16.59 -34.19
N THR A 209 -6.03 17.65 -34.30
CA THR A 209 -5.89 18.67 -33.26
C THR A 209 -6.76 19.90 -33.54
N LEU A 210 -7.35 20.47 -32.46
CA LEU A 210 -8.05 21.72 -32.54
C LEU A 210 -7.06 22.89 -32.62
N VAL A 211 -7.08 23.65 -33.75
CA VAL A 211 -6.28 24.87 -33.92
C VAL A 211 -7.18 26.09 -33.69
N ILE A 212 -6.84 26.93 -32.71
CA ILE A 212 -7.55 28.16 -32.41
C ILE A 212 -6.74 29.35 -32.94
N LEU A 213 -7.32 30.07 -33.90
CA LEU A 213 -6.77 31.33 -34.44
C LEU A 213 -7.40 32.51 -33.69
N ARG A 214 -6.58 33.38 -33.14
CA ARG A 214 -7.02 34.60 -32.46
C ARG A 214 -6.47 35.81 -33.23
N PHE A 215 -7.35 36.62 -33.79
CA PHE A 215 -7.00 37.89 -34.37
C PHE A 215 -7.11 38.99 -33.33
N LYS A 216 -6.06 39.80 -33.20
CA LYS A 216 -6.07 40.98 -32.34
C LYS A 216 -6.02 42.22 -33.24
N HIS A 217 -6.87 43.18 -32.95
CA HIS A 217 -6.75 44.51 -33.56
C HIS A 217 -5.50 45.21 -32.93
N PRO A 218 -4.68 45.91 -33.72
CA PRO A 218 -3.54 46.68 -33.20
C PRO A 218 -3.97 47.76 -32.25
#